data_cb4be45b2ad77fa51ffe55ff8eb9b602
#
_entry.id   cb4be45b2ad77fa51ffe55ff8eb9b602
#
_cell.length_a   1.000
_cell.length_b   1.000
_cell.length_c   1.000
_cell.angle_alpha   90.00
_cell.angle_beta   90.00
_cell.angle_gamma   90.00
#
_symmetry.space_group_name_H-M   'P 1'
#
loop_
_entity.id
_entity.type
_entity.pdbx_description
1 polymer ?
#
loop_
_entity_poly.entity_id
_entity_poly.type
_entity_poly.pdbx_seq_one_letter_code
_entity_poly.pdbx_strand_id
1 'polypeptide(L)'
;EIASCLVGSEMCIRDSVITIGFMAAVVIFQPELRRTLERMGQSTMWANLLVGNRRSDPSLRGAWQSAVVAICDAAEQLSDTRTGALMVLERNNNLDEIIRTGTPMHADVIPEMLGTIFYEGTPLHDGAVVIRDGVIVAAGCVLPLSNNLEMGKDMGTRHRAGLGMSENSDAIVIIVSEETGIISMAKNGVLIRRLDRQNLFNLLQEEIVPPAEDEETNISPLQKLLRKGGALNHAKPE
;
A
#
# COMPACT_ATOMS: atom_id res chain seq x y z
N GLU A 1 -57.10 -5.54 -40.07
CA GLU A 1 -55.70 -5.68 -40.54
C GLU A 1 -54.83 -4.47 -40.19
N ILE A 2 -55.37 -3.26 -39.97
CA ILE A 2 -54.61 -2.06 -39.64
C ILE A 2 -54.12 -2.07 -38.17
N ALA A 3 -54.82 -2.71 -37.27
CA ALA A 3 -54.43 -2.80 -35.84
C ALA A 3 -53.20 -3.69 -35.58
N SER A 4 -52.94 -4.74 -36.36
CA SER A 4 -51.78 -5.59 -36.24
C SER A 4 -50.47 -4.94 -36.68
N CYS A 5 -50.50 -3.98 -37.61
CA CYS A 5 -49.32 -3.30 -38.11
C CYS A 5 -48.80 -2.23 -37.12
N LEU A 6 -49.71 -1.60 -36.39
CA LEU A 6 -49.34 -0.59 -35.38
C LEU A 6 -48.68 -1.17 -34.14
N VAL A 7 -49.08 -2.40 -33.70
CA VAL A 7 -48.48 -3.08 -32.54
C VAL A 7 -47.04 -3.53 -32.85
N GLY A 8 -46.75 -3.95 -34.09
CA GLY A 8 -45.41 -4.33 -34.51
C GLY A 8 -44.42 -3.15 -34.55
N SER A 9 -44.86 -1.98 -34.99
CA SER A 9 -44.00 -0.77 -35.05
C SER A 9 -43.67 -0.18 -33.68
N GLU A 10 -44.61 -0.21 -32.74
CA GLU A 10 -44.35 0.26 -31.37
C GLU A 10 -43.38 -0.65 -30.63
N MET A 11 -43.43 -1.94 -30.81
CA MET A 11 -42.45 -2.86 -30.22
C MET A 11 -41.04 -2.64 -30.78
N CYS A 12 -40.85 -2.48 -32.09
CA CYS A 12 -39.56 -2.22 -32.71
C CYS A 12 -38.95 -0.87 -32.24
N ILE A 13 -39.74 0.17 -32.10
CA ILE A 13 -39.25 1.49 -31.63
C ILE A 13 -38.84 1.39 -30.18
N ARG A 14 -39.60 0.71 -29.35
CA ARG A 14 -39.31 0.55 -27.92
C ARG A 14 -38.01 -0.25 -27.72
N ASP A 15 -37.81 -1.33 -28.46
CA ASP A 15 -36.58 -2.13 -28.38
C ASP A 15 -35.34 -1.37 -28.86
N SER A 16 -35.48 -0.57 -29.94
CA SER A 16 -34.39 0.30 -30.40
C SER A 16 -34.04 1.39 -29.41
N VAL A 17 -35.03 2.04 -28.79
CA VAL A 17 -34.78 3.08 -27.78
C VAL A 17 -34.13 2.51 -26.54
N ILE A 18 -34.53 1.31 -26.08
CA ILE A 18 -33.90 0.61 -24.94
C ILE A 18 -32.46 0.25 -25.27
N THR A 19 -32.19 -0.26 -26.46
CA THR A 19 -30.83 -0.66 -26.89
C THR A 19 -29.90 0.55 -27.00
N ILE A 20 -30.38 1.64 -27.61
CA ILE A 20 -29.60 2.90 -27.72
C ILE A 20 -29.37 3.50 -26.32
N GLY A 21 -30.40 3.52 -25.47
CA GLY A 21 -30.28 4.02 -24.09
C GLY A 21 -29.28 3.19 -23.27
N PHE A 22 -29.28 1.88 -23.40
CA PHE A 22 -28.31 1.02 -22.73
C PHE A 22 -26.88 1.26 -23.22
N MET A 23 -26.68 1.37 -24.56
CA MET A 23 -25.39 1.71 -25.13
C MET A 23 -24.89 3.08 -24.66
N ALA A 24 -25.77 4.09 -24.63
CA ALA A 24 -25.41 5.41 -24.12
C ALA A 24 -25.03 5.36 -22.63
N ALA A 25 -25.77 4.61 -21.83
CA ALA A 25 -25.44 4.42 -20.41
C ALA A 25 -24.07 3.77 -20.23
N VAL A 26 -23.75 2.69 -20.98
CA VAL A 26 -22.44 2.02 -20.90
C VAL A 26 -21.32 3.00 -21.25
N VAL A 27 -21.47 3.81 -22.31
CA VAL A 27 -20.46 4.79 -22.71
C VAL A 27 -20.26 5.88 -21.66
N ILE A 28 -21.35 6.39 -21.07
CA ILE A 28 -21.29 7.45 -20.03
C ILE A 28 -20.64 6.91 -18.75
N PHE A 29 -20.94 5.67 -18.34
CA PHE A 29 -20.39 5.05 -17.14
C PHE A 29 -19.05 4.34 -17.34
N GLN A 30 -18.55 4.30 -18.59
CA GLN A 30 -17.26 3.65 -18.91
C GLN A 30 -16.10 4.11 -18.02
N PRO A 31 -15.88 5.42 -17.75
CA PRO A 31 -14.78 5.89 -16.90
C PRO A 31 -14.95 5.47 -15.44
N GLU A 32 -16.18 5.47 -14.94
CA GLU A 32 -16.48 5.05 -13.56
C GLU A 32 -16.31 3.53 -13.38
N LEU A 33 -16.80 2.76 -14.35
CA LEU A 33 -16.62 1.31 -14.38
C LEU A 33 -15.14 0.94 -14.45
N ARG A 34 -14.37 1.63 -15.30
CA ARG A 34 -12.93 1.41 -15.41
C ARG A 34 -12.23 1.67 -14.07
N ARG A 35 -12.48 2.80 -13.43
CA ARG A 35 -11.90 3.14 -12.11
C ARG A 35 -12.30 2.14 -11.03
N THR A 36 -13.55 1.67 -11.07
CA THR A 36 -14.05 0.69 -10.09
C THR A 36 -13.40 -0.67 -10.32
N LEU A 37 -13.27 -1.12 -11.56
CA LEU A 37 -12.61 -2.38 -11.91
C LEU A 37 -11.10 -2.32 -11.61
N GLU A 38 -10.44 -1.19 -11.86
CA GLU A 38 -9.03 -0.99 -11.49
C GLU A 38 -8.86 -1.08 -9.96
N ARG A 39 -9.74 -0.45 -9.17
CA ARG A 39 -9.74 -0.56 -7.71
C ARG A 39 -10.06 -1.97 -7.22
N MET A 40 -10.99 -2.68 -7.84
CA MET A 40 -11.30 -4.07 -7.52
C MET A 40 -10.16 -5.02 -7.93
N GLY A 41 -9.49 -4.77 -9.06
CA GLY A 41 -8.33 -5.54 -9.49
C GLY A 41 -7.11 -5.35 -8.59
N GLN A 42 -7.00 -4.20 -7.92
CA GLN A 42 -6.00 -3.91 -6.90
C GLN A 42 -6.40 -4.44 -5.50
N SER A 43 -7.66 -4.84 -5.32
CA SER A 43 -8.08 -5.38 -4.03
C SER A 43 -7.46 -6.77 -3.81
N THR A 44 -6.66 -6.88 -2.79
CA THR A 44 -5.90 -8.06 -2.35
C THR A 44 -6.76 -9.29 -2.04
N MET A 45 -8.10 -9.19 -2.04
CA MET A 45 -8.98 -10.33 -1.77
C MET A 45 -8.80 -11.47 -2.79
N TRP A 46 -8.70 -11.14 -4.08
CA TRP A 46 -8.51 -12.14 -5.14
C TRP A 46 -7.06 -12.61 -5.25
N ALA A 47 -6.09 -11.71 -5.01
CA ALA A 47 -4.68 -12.05 -5.01
C ALA A 47 -4.34 -12.99 -3.83
N ASN A 48 -4.89 -12.75 -2.64
CA ASN A 48 -4.70 -13.61 -1.47
C ASN A 48 -5.36 -14.99 -1.63
N LEU A 49 -6.42 -15.11 -2.44
CA LEU A 49 -7.07 -16.40 -2.72
C LEU A 49 -6.27 -17.26 -3.72
N LEU A 50 -5.58 -16.62 -4.68
CA LEU A 50 -4.89 -17.31 -5.79
C LEU A 50 -3.38 -17.46 -5.57
N VAL A 51 -2.72 -16.57 -4.82
CA VAL A 51 -1.25 -16.51 -4.71
C VAL A 51 -0.73 -16.95 -3.33
N GLY A 52 -1.59 -17.48 -2.46
CA GLY A 52 -1.15 -17.83 -1.09
C GLY A 52 -0.64 -16.61 -0.32
N ASN A 53 -0.77 -16.63 0.97
CA ASN A 53 -0.44 -15.52 1.87
C ASN A 53 1.08 -15.18 1.80
N ARG A 54 1.50 -14.31 0.87
CA ARG A 54 2.90 -13.86 0.72
C ARG A 54 3.46 -13.28 2.02
N ARG A 55 2.57 -12.83 2.93
CA ARG A 55 2.96 -12.29 4.24
C ARG A 55 3.42 -13.34 5.24
N SER A 56 3.18 -14.62 5.00
CA SER A 56 3.57 -15.71 5.90
C SER A 56 4.98 -16.26 5.63
N ASP A 57 5.76 -15.63 4.75
CA ASP A 57 7.13 -16.07 4.50
C ASP A 57 8.05 -15.57 5.64
N PRO A 58 8.69 -16.51 6.42
CA PRO A 58 9.60 -16.15 7.51
C PRO A 58 10.78 -15.29 7.04
N SER A 59 11.22 -15.45 5.78
CA SER A 59 12.31 -14.68 5.18
C SER A 59 11.91 -13.21 5.00
N LEU A 60 10.69 -12.96 4.55
CA LEU A 60 10.15 -11.62 4.39
C LEU A 60 9.99 -10.89 5.73
N ARG A 61 9.57 -11.63 6.76
CA ARG A 61 9.48 -11.08 8.11
C ARG A 61 10.85 -10.62 8.62
N GLY A 62 11.88 -11.46 8.47
CA GLY A 62 13.25 -11.11 8.86
C GLY A 62 13.78 -9.89 8.11
N ALA A 63 13.53 -9.81 6.79
CA ALA A 63 13.89 -8.66 5.97
C ALA A 63 13.24 -7.36 6.44
N TRP A 64 11.94 -7.39 6.73
CA TRP A 64 11.22 -6.22 7.25
C TRP A 64 11.67 -5.83 8.66
N GLN A 65 11.94 -6.80 9.55
CA GLN A 65 12.47 -6.50 10.88
C GLN A 65 13.79 -5.74 10.81
N SER A 66 14.72 -6.21 9.98
CA SER A 66 16.02 -5.55 9.78
C SER A 66 15.83 -4.16 9.14
N ALA A 67 14.98 -4.06 8.11
CA ALA A 67 14.69 -2.81 7.43
C ALA A 67 14.06 -1.77 8.37
N VAL A 68 13.10 -2.15 9.21
CA VAL A 68 12.45 -1.23 10.16
C VAL A 68 13.47 -0.65 11.16
N VAL A 69 14.38 -1.46 11.68
CA VAL A 69 15.45 -0.97 12.57
C VAL A 69 16.32 0.05 11.82
N ALA A 70 16.78 -0.30 10.61
CA ALA A 70 17.63 0.57 9.80
C ALA A 70 16.94 1.88 9.40
N ILE A 71 15.66 1.84 9.08
CA ILE A 71 14.85 3.03 8.77
C ILE A 71 14.73 3.96 9.98
N CYS A 72 14.49 3.40 11.17
CA CYS A 72 14.41 4.20 12.40
C CYS A 72 15.74 4.85 12.74
N ASP A 73 16.86 4.12 12.61
CA ASP A 73 18.20 4.63 12.84
C ASP A 73 18.57 5.73 11.82
N ALA A 74 18.24 5.51 10.54
CA ALA A 74 18.43 6.52 9.51
C ALA A 74 17.58 7.77 9.75
N ALA A 75 16.30 7.60 10.11
CA ALA A 75 15.41 8.72 10.37
C ALA A 75 15.89 9.58 11.56
N GLU A 76 16.42 8.96 12.62
CA GLU A 76 17.03 9.66 13.75
C GLU A 76 18.27 10.44 13.31
N GLN A 77 19.22 9.82 12.59
CA GLN A 77 20.42 10.49 12.09
C GLN A 77 20.10 11.68 11.15
N LEU A 78 19.12 11.47 10.24
CA LEU A 78 18.67 12.51 9.32
C LEU A 78 17.93 13.65 10.05
N SER A 79 17.21 13.33 11.14
CA SER A 79 16.57 14.30 12.03
C SER A 79 17.61 15.18 12.72
N ASP A 80 18.66 14.57 13.28
CA ASP A 80 19.75 15.28 13.99
C ASP A 80 20.51 16.24 13.07
N THR A 81 20.73 15.82 11.82
CA THR A 81 21.40 16.63 10.79
C THR A 81 20.48 17.58 10.04
N ARG A 82 19.15 17.51 10.32
CA ARG A 82 18.10 18.22 9.58
C ARG A 82 18.17 17.98 8.08
N THR A 83 18.47 16.77 7.70
CA THR A 83 18.47 16.33 6.30
C THR A 83 17.08 15.85 5.91
N GLY A 84 16.49 16.49 4.89
CA GLY A 84 15.17 16.14 4.40
C GLY A 84 15.12 14.74 3.80
N ALA A 85 14.16 13.91 4.23
CA ALA A 85 14.00 12.55 3.70
C ALA A 85 12.54 12.20 3.46
N LEU A 86 12.32 11.31 2.49
CA LEU A 86 11.00 10.82 2.11
C LEU A 86 11.11 9.33 1.74
N MET A 87 10.66 8.45 2.65
CA MET A 87 10.76 7.00 2.50
C MET A 87 9.36 6.40 2.41
N VAL A 88 9.08 5.68 1.33
CA VAL A 88 7.79 5.03 1.04
C VAL A 88 7.94 3.53 1.25
N LEU A 89 7.16 2.97 2.16
CA LEU A 89 7.10 1.55 2.45
C LEU A 89 5.90 0.95 1.71
N GLU A 90 6.16 0.17 0.69
CA GLU A 90 5.12 -0.51 -0.10
C GLU A 90 4.47 -1.62 0.73
N ARG A 91 3.15 -1.69 0.66
CA ARG A 91 2.38 -2.73 1.37
C ARG A 91 1.68 -3.68 0.39
N ASN A 92 0.37 -3.50 0.21
CA ASN A 92 -0.41 -4.37 -0.67
C ASN A 92 -0.61 -3.76 -2.06
N ASN A 93 -0.70 -2.43 -2.13
CA ASN A 93 -0.85 -1.72 -3.38
C ASN A 93 0.50 -1.64 -4.08
N ASN A 94 0.55 -2.15 -5.33
CA ASN A 94 1.74 -2.08 -6.16
C ASN A 94 2.05 -0.63 -6.54
N LEU A 95 3.30 -0.22 -6.34
CA LEU A 95 3.81 1.13 -6.61
C LEU A 95 4.68 1.21 -7.87
N ASP A 96 4.55 0.28 -8.81
CA ASP A 96 5.38 0.24 -10.03
C ASP A 96 5.32 1.53 -10.85
N GLU A 97 4.19 2.24 -10.86
CA GLU A 97 4.07 3.53 -11.54
C GLU A 97 4.97 4.60 -10.89
N ILE A 98 5.04 4.61 -9.56
CA ILE A 98 5.92 5.51 -8.80
C ILE A 98 7.39 5.12 -9.00
N ILE A 99 7.71 3.84 -8.91
CA ILE A 99 9.07 3.31 -9.09
C ILE A 99 9.64 3.69 -10.46
N ARG A 100 8.83 3.67 -11.53
CA ARG A 100 9.24 4.06 -12.89
C ARG A 100 9.61 5.54 -13.02
N THR A 101 9.20 6.39 -12.11
CA THR A 101 9.57 7.83 -12.12
C THR A 101 10.95 8.08 -11.56
N GLY A 102 11.49 7.15 -10.77
CA GLY A 102 12.79 7.24 -10.13
C GLY A 102 13.87 6.42 -10.82
N THR A 103 15.02 6.37 -10.17
CA THR A 103 16.14 5.52 -10.57
C THR A 103 15.99 4.15 -9.92
N PRO A 104 15.81 3.06 -10.70
CA PRO A 104 15.71 1.72 -10.15
C PRO A 104 17.03 1.30 -9.53
N MET A 105 16.94 0.65 -8.37
CA MET A 105 18.09 0.09 -7.67
C MET A 105 17.66 -1.19 -6.94
N HIS A 106 18.63 -1.95 -6.48
CA HIS A 106 18.39 -3.13 -5.65
C HIS A 106 19.45 -3.13 -4.56
N ALA A 107 19.07 -2.58 -3.40
CA ALA A 107 20.01 -2.40 -2.29
C ALA A 107 19.35 -2.73 -0.95
N ASP A 108 20.15 -3.24 -0.02
CA ASP A 108 19.70 -3.46 1.35
C ASP A 108 19.36 -2.12 2.02
N VAL A 109 18.37 -2.17 2.90
CA VAL A 109 18.01 -1.01 3.73
C VAL A 109 18.99 -0.96 4.90
N ILE A 110 19.96 -0.06 4.79
CA ILE A 110 20.92 0.25 5.86
C ILE A 110 20.98 1.76 6.09
N PRO A 111 21.27 2.23 7.31
CA PRO A 111 21.26 3.66 7.63
C PRO A 111 22.22 4.48 6.75
N GLU A 112 23.40 3.94 6.47
CA GLU A 112 24.42 4.61 5.65
C GLU A 112 23.99 4.79 4.20
N MET A 113 23.26 3.81 3.63
CA MET A 113 22.70 3.92 2.28
C MET A 113 21.63 4.99 2.23
N LEU A 114 20.69 4.98 3.17
CA LEU A 114 19.64 6.00 3.26
C LEU A 114 20.24 7.39 3.48
N GLY A 115 21.23 7.51 4.38
CA GLY A 115 21.97 8.76 4.59
C GLY A 115 22.68 9.27 3.33
N THR A 116 23.27 8.37 2.54
CA THR A 116 23.93 8.71 1.27
C THR A 116 22.93 9.15 0.20
N ILE A 117 21.78 8.47 0.09
CA ILE A 117 20.74 8.83 -0.89
C ILE A 117 20.20 10.22 -0.59
N PHE A 118 19.87 10.53 0.67
CA PHE A 118 19.27 11.79 1.05
C PHE A 118 20.27 12.93 1.31
N TYR A 119 21.58 12.65 1.18
CA TYR A 119 22.59 13.68 1.32
C TYR A 119 22.40 14.79 0.27
N GLU A 120 22.30 16.03 0.72
CA GLU A 120 22.05 17.17 -0.15
C GLU A 120 23.10 17.31 -1.26
N GLY A 121 22.64 17.54 -2.48
CA GLY A 121 23.52 17.65 -3.65
C GLY A 121 23.80 16.33 -4.37
N THR A 122 23.37 15.18 -3.85
CA THR A 122 23.42 13.90 -4.60
C THR A 122 22.31 13.86 -5.66
N PRO A 123 22.48 13.11 -6.77
CA PRO A 123 21.45 13.02 -7.81
C PRO A 123 20.12 12.38 -7.35
N LEU A 124 20.13 11.64 -6.24
CA LEU A 124 18.99 10.86 -5.77
C LEU A 124 18.24 11.48 -4.58
N HIS A 125 18.75 12.62 -4.03
CA HIS A 125 18.16 13.21 -2.81
C HIS A 125 16.83 13.91 -3.04
N ASP A 126 16.56 14.34 -4.28
CA ASP A 126 15.30 14.98 -4.64
C ASP A 126 14.28 13.94 -5.09
N GLY A 127 13.36 13.61 -4.20
CA GLY A 127 12.34 12.61 -4.39
C GLY A 127 12.24 11.60 -3.24
N ALA A 128 11.52 10.52 -3.48
CA ALA A 128 11.30 9.49 -2.50
C ALA A 128 12.15 8.24 -2.76
N VAL A 129 12.51 7.56 -1.68
CA VAL A 129 12.99 6.17 -1.72
C VAL A 129 11.81 5.25 -1.57
N VAL A 130 11.68 4.24 -2.44
CA VAL A 130 10.65 3.20 -2.33
C VAL A 130 11.29 1.91 -1.84
N ILE A 131 10.70 1.36 -0.78
CA ILE A 131 11.13 0.12 -0.12
C ILE A 131 10.02 -0.91 -0.30
N ARG A 132 10.35 -2.05 -0.90
CA ARG A 132 9.48 -3.19 -1.15
C ARG A 132 10.13 -4.45 -0.57
N ASP A 133 9.38 -5.22 0.20
CA ASP A 133 9.84 -6.49 0.78
C ASP A 133 11.15 -6.36 1.58
N GLY A 134 11.35 -5.20 2.24
CA GLY A 134 12.55 -4.92 3.03
C GLY A 134 13.79 -4.52 2.23
N VAL A 135 13.66 -4.21 0.93
CA VAL A 135 14.75 -3.83 0.01
C VAL A 135 14.43 -2.48 -0.65
N ILE A 136 15.44 -1.64 -0.85
CA ILE A 136 15.31 -0.41 -1.64
C ILE A 136 15.20 -0.80 -3.12
N VAL A 137 14.08 -0.45 -3.77
CA VAL A 137 13.82 -0.79 -5.18
C VAL A 137 13.98 0.40 -6.11
N ALA A 138 13.83 1.62 -5.61
CA ALA A 138 14.10 2.84 -6.38
C ALA A 138 14.35 4.04 -5.46
N ALA A 139 15.05 5.04 -5.98
CA ALA A 139 15.29 6.33 -5.32
C ALA A 139 15.04 7.50 -6.28
N GLY A 140 14.82 8.70 -5.74
CA GLY A 140 14.47 9.87 -6.54
C GLY A 140 13.08 9.76 -7.19
N CYS A 141 12.15 9.02 -6.58
CA CYS A 141 10.80 8.83 -7.10
C CYS A 141 9.93 10.06 -6.87
N VAL A 142 9.10 10.40 -7.87
CA VAL A 142 8.14 11.51 -7.80
C VAL A 142 6.82 11.00 -7.22
N LEU A 143 6.34 11.65 -6.16
CA LEU A 143 5.08 11.32 -5.50
C LEU A 143 3.98 12.33 -5.84
N PRO A 144 2.70 11.89 -5.82
CA PRO A 144 1.58 12.79 -5.93
C PRO A 144 1.52 13.74 -4.72
N LEU A 145 1.20 15.00 -4.96
CA LEU A 145 1.05 15.99 -3.90
C LEU A 145 -0.39 16.02 -3.39
N SER A 146 -0.57 16.05 -2.07
CA SER A 146 -1.88 16.31 -1.47
C SER A 146 -2.36 17.72 -1.77
N ASN A 147 -3.65 17.85 -2.08
CA ASN A 147 -4.34 19.11 -2.25
C ASN A 147 -5.04 19.58 -0.96
N ASN A 148 -4.77 18.94 0.17
CA ASN A 148 -5.38 19.30 1.44
C ASN A 148 -4.91 20.69 1.89
N LEU A 149 -5.83 21.66 1.91
CA LEU A 149 -5.59 23.05 2.30
C LEU A 149 -5.48 23.26 3.82
N GLU A 150 -5.85 22.25 4.62
CA GLU A 150 -5.78 22.31 6.08
C GLU A 150 -4.37 22.03 6.61
N MET A 151 -3.43 21.68 5.72
CA MET A 151 -2.02 21.53 6.10
C MET A 151 -1.47 22.89 6.53
N GLY A 152 -0.91 22.93 7.74
CA GLY A 152 -0.30 24.14 8.28
C GLY A 152 0.79 24.71 7.35
N LYS A 153 1.01 26.03 7.41
CA LYS A 153 2.01 26.73 6.58
C LYS A 153 3.44 26.21 6.75
N ASP A 154 3.71 25.48 7.82
CA ASP A 154 5.02 24.89 8.17
C ASP A 154 5.28 23.54 7.51
N MET A 155 4.45 23.12 6.57
CA MET A 155 4.59 21.84 5.88
C MET A 155 5.15 22.04 4.47
N GLY A 156 6.41 21.67 4.28
CA GLY A 156 7.10 21.72 3.00
C GLY A 156 6.58 20.69 1.99
N THR A 157 7.17 20.69 0.81
CA THR A 157 6.80 19.85 -0.33
C THR A 157 6.85 18.35 0.02
N ARG A 158 7.84 17.90 0.82
CA ARG A 158 7.97 16.49 1.26
C ARG A 158 6.78 16.03 2.10
N HIS A 159 6.25 16.87 2.98
CA HIS A 159 5.06 16.52 3.75
C HIS A 159 3.83 16.39 2.85
N ARG A 160 3.65 17.31 1.90
CA ARG A 160 2.56 17.24 0.93
C ARG A 160 2.67 16.01 0.02
N ALA A 161 3.87 15.64 -0.37
CA ALA A 161 4.14 14.45 -1.16
C ALA A 161 3.85 13.16 -0.35
N GLY A 162 4.32 13.10 0.89
CA GLY A 162 4.07 11.96 1.76
C GLY A 162 2.58 11.77 2.08
N LEU A 163 1.87 12.86 2.37
CA LEU A 163 0.43 12.81 2.59
C LEU A 163 -0.31 12.37 1.32
N GLY A 164 0.00 12.99 0.17
CA GLY A 164 -0.61 12.65 -1.11
C GLY A 164 -0.41 11.20 -1.52
N MET A 165 0.77 10.64 -1.24
CA MET A 165 1.04 9.21 -1.46
C MET A 165 0.16 8.33 -0.57
N SER A 166 -0.01 8.68 0.71
CA SER A 166 -0.84 7.94 1.66
C SER A 166 -2.34 8.09 1.42
N GLU A 167 -2.78 9.13 0.71
CA GLU A 167 -4.18 9.31 0.26
C GLU A 167 -4.52 8.41 -0.93
N ASN A 168 -3.53 8.12 -1.79
CA ASN A 168 -3.71 7.39 -3.04
C ASN A 168 -3.32 5.90 -2.95
N SER A 169 -2.73 5.46 -1.84
CA SER A 169 -2.30 4.07 -1.63
C SER A 169 -2.38 3.68 -0.16
N ASP A 170 -2.18 2.39 0.13
CA ASP A 170 -2.03 1.89 1.50
C ASP A 170 -0.57 1.92 2.00
N ALA A 171 0.33 2.56 1.26
CA ALA A 171 1.72 2.72 1.63
C ALA A 171 1.87 3.55 2.91
N ILE A 172 2.90 3.25 3.66
CA ILE A 172 3.33 4.08 4.79
C ILE A 172 4.48 4.96 4.33
N VAL A 173 4.39 6.26 4.64
CA VAL A 173 5.42 7.21 4.23
C VAL A 173 6.04 7.86 5.46
N ILE A 174 7.36 7.77 5.56
CA ILE A 174 8.15 8.42 6.60
C ILE A 174 8.76 9.68 6.01
N ILE A 175 8.62 10.78 6.73
CA ILE A 175 9.06 12.11 6.31
C ILE A 175 9.97 12.67 7.40
N VAL A 176 11.16 13.11 7.02
CA VAL A 176 12.03 13.93 7.88
C VAL A 176 12.07 15.34 7.31
N SER A 177 11.76 16.33 8.16
CA SER A 177 11.74 17.74 7.75
C SER A 177 13.16 18.30 7.67
N GLU A 178 13.52 18.90 6.55
CA GLU A 178 14.81 19.62 6.41
C GLU A 178 14.88 20.92 7.21
N GLU A 179 13.73 21.53 7.51
CA GLU A 179 13.69 22.77 8.27
C GLU A 179 13.79 22.55 9.77
N THR A 180 13.05 21.53 10.26
CA THR A 180 12.86 21.32 11.70
C THR A 180 13.51 20.05 12.25
N GLY A 181 13.87 19.10 11.39
CA GLY A 181 14.31 17.76 11.78
C GLY A 181 13.17 16.86 12.26
N ILE A 182 11.93 17.35 12.31
CA ILE A 182 10.80 16.57 12.84
C ILE A 182 10.52 15.36 11.96
N ILE A 183 10.48 14.18 12.60
CA ILE A 183 10.06 12.92 11.96
C ILE A 183 8.55 12.84 12.00
N SER A 184 7.94 12.51 10.86
CA SER A 184 6.51 12.33 10.70
C SER A 184 6.22 11.05 9.90
N MET A 185 5.06 10.45 10.11
CA MET A 185 4.57 9.31 9.35
C MET A 185 3.20 9.63 8.74
N ALA A 186 3.04 9.40 7.45
CA ALA A 186 1.76 9.51 6.76
C ALA A 186 1.20 8.11 6.45
N LYS A 187 -0.09 7.90 6.77
CA LYS A 187 -0.83 6.67 6.51
C LYS A 187 -2.32 7.00 6.30
N ASN A 188 -2.93 6.45 5.24
CA ASN A 188 -4.35 6.61 4.94
C ASN A 188 -4.84 8.08 4.96
N GLY A 189 -4.03 8.99 4.44
CA GLY A 189 -4.36 10.42 4.44
C GLY A 189 -4.22 11.13 5.79
N VAL A 190 -3.65 10.48 6.79
CA VAL A 190 -3.41 11.04 8.13
C VAL A 190 -1.92 11.19 8.37
N LEU A 191 -1.51 12.37 8.88
CA LEU A 191 -0.12 12.66 9.22
C LEU A 191 0.08 12.64 10.75
N ILE A 192 0.91 11.73 11.24
CA ILE A 192 1.34 11.64 12.63
C ILE A 192 2.70 12.33 12.72
N ARG A 193 2.80 13.38 13.55
CA ARG A 193 4.01 14.22 13.65
C ARG A 193 4.75 14.04 14.97
N ARG A 194 6.00 14.50 14.99
CA ARG A 194 6.87 14.51 16.18
C ARG A 194 7.10 13.13 16.76
N LEU A 195 7.39 12.19 15.86
CA LEU A 195 7.78 10.85 16.25
C LEU A 195 9.24 10.86 16.71
N ASP A 196 9.51 10.21 17.83
CA ASP A 196 10.85 9.78 18.20
C ASP A 196 11.15 8.39 17.60
N ARG A 197 12.40 7.97 17.70
CA ARG A 197 12.84 6.66 17.16
C ARG A 197 12.00 5.49 17.70
N GLN A 198 11.69 5.50 19.00
CA GLN A 198 10.98 4.39 19.63
C GLN A 198 9.50 4.33 19.21
N ASN A 199 8.82 5.47 19.14
CA ASN A 199 7.43 5.53 18.69
C ASN A 199 7.33 5.19 17.19
N LEU A 200 8.28 5.65 16.37
CA LEU A 200 8.35 5.27 14.95
C LEU A 200 8.55 3.75 14.81
N PHE A 201 9.48 3.17 15.58
CA PHE A 201 9.74 1.73 15.58
C PHE A 201 8.49 0.92 15.93
N ASN A 202 7.79 1.29 17.01
CA ASN A 202 6.58 0.59 17.45
C ASN A 202 5.48 0.63 16.37
N LEU A 203 5.25 1.79 15.76
CA LEU A 203 4.28 1.95 14.68
C LEU A 203 4.64 1.12 13.45
N LEU A 204 5.91 1.13 13.03
CA LEU A 204 6.35 0.36 11.88
C LEU A 204 6.35 -1.15 12.15
N GLN A 205 6.70 -1.56 13.37
CA GLN A 205 6.64 -2.95 13.78
C GLN A 205 5.21 -3.52 13.67
N GLU A 206 4.22 -2.75 14.12
CA GLU A 206 2.81 -3.14 14.06
C GLU A 206 2.27 -3.17 12.62
N GLU A 207 2.66 -2.19 11.80
CA GLU A 207 2.04 -1.96 10.50
C GLU A 207 2.69 -2.70 9.33
N ILE A 208 4.00 -2.91 9.39
CA ILE A 208 4.80 -3.43 8.26
C ILE A 208 5.26 -4.86 8.51
N VAL A 209 5.70 -5.16 9.74
CA VAL A 209 6.25 -6.50 10.02
C VAL A 209 5.13 -7.53 10.10
N PRO A 210 5.15 -8.58 9.26
CA PRO A 210 4.16 -9.64 9.34
C PRO A 210 4.09 -10.26 10.75
N PRO A 211 2.90 -10.58 11.25
CA PRO A 211 2.77 -11.24 12.56
C PRO A 211 3.55 -12.57 12.59
N ALA A 212 4.00 -12.99 13.79
CA ALA A 212 4.53 -14.34 13.94
C ALA A 212 3.40 -15.33 13.60
N GLU A 213 3.68 -16.33 12.79
CA GLU A 213 2.78 -17.47 12.70
C GLU A 213 2.82 -18.17 14.07
N ASP A 214 1.72 -18.11 14.80
CA ASP A 214 1.50 -19.05 15.88
C ASP A 214 1.44 -20.44 15.23
N GLU A 215 2.27 -21.39 15.66
CA GLU A 215 2.38 -22.76 15.12
C GLU A 215 1.04 -23.51 15.10
N GLU A 216 0.00 -22.96 15.71
CA GLU A 216 -1.35 -23.52 15.75
C GLU A 216 -2.21 -23.31 14.48
N THR A 217 -1.84 -22.39 13.59
CA THR A 217 -2.67 -22.09 12.39
C THR A 217 -2.30 -22.91 11.16
N ASN A 218 -1.17 -23.62 11.17
CA ASN A 218 -0.70 -24.46 10.05
C ASN A 218 -1.30 -25.89 10.04
N ILE A 219 -2.28 -26.15 10.90
CA ILE A 219 -3.01 -27.42 10.83
C ILE A 219 -4.01 -27.29 9.69
N SER A 220 -3.73 -27.99 8.58
CA SER A 220 -4.63 -28.04 7.42
C SER A 220 -6.08 -28.35 7.87
N PRO A 221 -7.10 -27.82 7.17
CA PRO A 221 -8.50 -28.10 7.51
C PRO A 221 -8.80 -29.59 7.67
N LEU A 222 -8.10 -30.45 6.91
CA LEU A 222 -8.14 -31.89 6.99
C LEU A 222 -7.57 -32.44 8.32
N GLN A 223 -6.48 -31.87 8.83
CA GLN A 223 -5.91 -32.28 10.11
C GLN A 223 -6.77 -31.83 11.31
N LYS A 224 -7.45 -30.66 11.22
CA LYS A 224 -8.45 -30.23 12.22
C LYS A 224 -9.67 -31.20 12.27
N LEU A 225 -10.08 -31.70 11.13
CA LEU A 225 -11.17 -32.72 11.05
C LEU A 225 -10.74 -34.06 11.63
N LEU A 226 -9.51 -34.50 11.38
CA LEU A 226 -9.00 -35.79 11.90
C LEU A 226 -8.78 -35.73 13.43
N ARG A 227 -8.37 -34.56 13.98
CA ARG A 227 -8.22 -34.38 15.44
C ARG A 227 -9.57 -34.36 16.17
N LYS A 228 -10.63 -33.83 15.54
CA LYS A 228 -12.01 -33.91 16.09
C LYS A 228 -12.63 -35.31 15.98
N GLY A 229 -12.23 -36.09 14.98
CA GLY A 229 -12.70 -37.48 14.82
C GLY A 229 -12.04 -38.48 15.76
N GLY A 230 -10.83 -38.18 16.26
CA GLY A 230 -10.10 -39.08 17.17
C GLY A 230 -10.53 -39.02 18.64
N ALA A 231 -11.31 -38.01 19.03
CA ALA A 231 -11.75 -37.83 20.44
C ALA A 231 -13.02 -38.63 20.83
N LEU A 232 -13.64 -39.37 19.90
CA LEU A 232 -14.89 -40.08 20.13
C LEU A 232 -14.71 -41.59 20.40
N ASN A 233 -13.50 -42.14 20.50
CA ASN A 233 -13.26 -43.56 20.64
C ASN A 233 -12.58 -43.99 21.95
N HIS A 234 -12.84 -43.32 23.08
CA HIS A 234 -12.49 -43.84 24.41
C HIS A 234 -13.66 -43.66 25.40
N ALA A 235 -14.76 -44.32 25.14
CA ALA A 235 -15.70 -44.69 26.18
C ALA A 235 -15.51 -46.21 26.43
N LYS A 236 -14.93 -46.58 27.60
CA LYS A 236 -14.77 -47.94 28.09
C LYS A 236 -16.11 -48.55 28.40
N PRO A 237 -16.29 -49.88 28.23
CA PRO A 237 -17.38 -50.63 28.81
C PRO A 237 -17.00 -51.12 30.21
N GLU A 238 -17.90 -50.94 31.13
CA GLU A 238 -18.26 -51.89 32.20
C GLU A 238 -19.74 -51.77 32.45
#